data_2e43d528aba4c91dfce6757e913b56aa
#
_entry.id   2e43d528aba4c91dfce6757e913b56aa
#
_cell.length_a   1.000
_cell.length_b   1.000
_cell.length_c   1.000
_cell.angle_alpha   90.00
_cell.angle_beta   90.00
_cell.angle_gamma   90.00
#
_symmetry.space_group_name_H-M   'P 1'
#
loop_
_entity.id
_entity.type
_entity.pdbx_description
1 polymer ?
#
loop_
_entity_poly.entity_id
_entity_poly.type
_entity_poly.pdbx_seq_one_letter_code
_entity_poly.pdbx_strand_id
1 'polypeptide(L)'
;GIDGYDLVQRSVQQHGITGTLFDVIDRAGERPVRNLPLIRSILEHAKLPDGVAQKSLQVFTRLGEAEARIHGMGLDEVHFHEVGAIDTLVDIVGFCLALDEMGIEELYASPLPLGSGTVRTEHGLLPVPAPATLALIAEVGVPTVPLDSGSEMVTPTGAALLTTLATFERPAMRIQSVGYGFGSKEFPWANMVRVWVGEASPASGRRVPQAMQHTDHTGPHDHAHPHVHPHAHPHEHPHE
;
A
#
# COMPACT_ATOMS: atom_id res chain seq x y z
N GLY A 1 -8.16 -14.97 24.98
CA GLY A 1 -7.95 -14.78 23.55
C GLY A 1 -9.28 -14.42 22.89
N ILE A 2 -9.24 -13.96 21.65
CA ILE A 2 -10.43 -13.78 20.82
C ILE A 2 -10.61 -15.08 20.05
N ASP A 3 -11.80 -15.68 20.11
CA ASP A 3 -12.16 -16.91 19.42
C ASP A 3 -13.11 -16.58 18.24
N GLY A 4 -13.35 -17.55 17.38
CA GLY A 4 -14.36 -17.47 16.32
C GLY A 4 -13.83 -16.92 15.00
N TYR A 5 -12.53 -17.04 14.72
CA TYR A 5 -11.96 -16.72 13.42
C TYR A 5 -10.90 -17.74 13.00
N ASP A 6 -10.69 -17.84 11.70
CA ASP A 6 -9.58 -18.61 11.13
C ASP A 6 -8.65 -17.70 10.35
N LEU A 7 -7.35 -18.02 10.37
CA LEU A 7 -6.34 -17.39 9.54
C LEU A 7 -6.00 -18.35 8.39
N VAL A 8 -6.15 -17.89 7.17
CA VAL A 8 -5.88 -18.68 5.98
C VAL A 8 -4.81 -18.00 5.14
N GLN A 9 -3.70 -18.69 4.96
CA GLN A 9 -2.62 -18.29 4.08
C GLN A 9 -2.58 -19.22 2.86
N ARG A 10 -2.49 -18.64 1.68
CA ARG A 10 -2.36 -19.39 0.41
C ARG A 10 -1.34 -18.74 -0.50
N SER A 11 -0.60 -19.58 -1.21
CA SER A 11 0.16 -19.12 -2.37
C SER A 11 -0.78 -18.96 -3.55
N VAL A 12 -0.76 -17.79 -4.18
CA VAL A 12 -1.58 -17.46 -5.35
C VAL A 12 -0.71 -16.87 -6.45
N GLN A 13 -1.21 -16.92 -7.69
CA GLN A 13 -0.55 -16.30 -8.82
C GLN A 13 -1.51 -15.32 -9.49
N GLN A 14 -1.08 -14.07 -9.67
CA GLN A 14 -1.79 -13.06 -10.44
C GLN A 14 -0.85 -12.48 -11.51
N HIS A 15 -1.31 -12.40 -12.74
CA HIS A 15 -0.54 -11.88 -13.88
C HIS A 15 0.88 -12.49 -14.00
N GLY A 16 1.01 -13.80 -13.71
CA GLY A 16 2.30 -14.51 -13.76
C GLY A 16 3.22 -14.31 -12.56
N ILE A 17 2.83 -13.50 -11.59
CA ILE A 17 3.61 -13.27 -10.36
C ILE A 17 3.02 -14.10 -9.23
N THR A 18 3.88 -14.87 -8.54
CA THR A 18 3.49 -15.67 -7.38
C THR A 18 3.72 -14.88 -6.10
N GLY A 19 2.78 -14.95 -5.17
CA GLY A 19 2.88 -14.32 -3.85
C GLY A 19 1.90 -14.94 -2.86
N THR A 20 1.70 -14.28 -1.74
CA THR A 20 0.86 -14.74 -0.64
C THR A 20 -0.46 -13.95 -0.61
N LEU A 21 -1.56 -14.66 -0.48
CA LEU A 21 -2.85 -14.11 -0.07
C LEU A 21 -3.12 -14.57 1.36
N PHE A 22 -3.47 -13.62 2.21
CA PHE A 22 -3.81 -13.85 3.60
C PHE A 22 -5.24 -13.38 3.86
N ASP A 23 -6.06 -14.26 4.40
CA ASP A 23 -7.47 -13.99 4.70
C ASP A 23 -7.75 -14.25 6.18
N VAL A 24 -8.57 -13.38 6.77
CA VAL A 24 -9.17 -13.57 8.10
C VAL A 24 -10.63 -13.94 7.90
N ILE A 25 -10.98 -15.17 8.29
CA ILE A 25 -12.35 -15.69 8.13
C ILE A 25 -13.05 -15.56 9.48
N ASP A 26 -13.97 -14.61 9.59
CA ASP A 26 -14.83 -14.45 10.76
C ASP A 26 -15.90 -15.55 10.77
N ARG A 27 -15.95 -16.34 11.84
CA ARG A 27 -16.92 -17.41 12.06
C ARG A 27 -17.92 -17.10 13.18
N ALA A 28 -17.72 -15.99 13.87
CA ALA A 28 -18.52 -15.70 15.08
C ALA A 28 -19.97 -15.28 14.78
N GLY A 29 -20.30 -14.96 13.52
CA GLY A 29 -21.67 -14.62 13.09
C GLY A 29 -22.20 -13.28 13.61
N GLU A 30 -21.78 -12.85 14.75
CA GLU A 30 -22.07 -11.52 15.33
C GLU A 30 -20.77 -10.70 15.34
N ARG A 31 -20.83 -9.50 14.81
CA ARG A 31 -19.72 -8.54 14.85
C ARG A 31 -19.89 -7.64 16.08
N PRO A 32 -19.19 -7.92 17.20
CA PRO A 32 -19.26 -7.01 18.32
C PRO A 32 -18.67 -5.66 17.91
N VAL A 33 -19.45 -4.60 18.11
CA VAL A 33 -18.97 -3.24 17.93
C VAL A 33 -17.88 -2.98 18.97
N ARG A 34 -16.67 -2.70 18.51
CA ARG A 34 -15.54 -2.42 19.39
C ARG A 34 -15.27 -0.92 19.41
N ASN A 35 -14.89 -0.43 20.57
CA ASN A 35 -14.38 0.92 20.77
C ASN A 35 -12.92 0.85 21.24
N LEU A 36 -12.25 1.99 21.28
CA LEU A 36 -10.84 2.04 21.69
C LEU A 36 -10.57 1.49 23.09
N PRO A 37 -11.40 1.77 24.14
CA PRO A 37 -11.24 1.15 25.45
C PRO A 37 -11.27 -0.38 25.42
N LEU A 38 -12.19 -0.97 24.66
CA LEU A 38 -12.27 -2.43 24.53
C LEU A 38 -11.04 -3.00 23.80
N ILE A 39 -10.59 -2.36 22.71
CA ILE A 39 -9.37 -2.77 21.99
C ILE A 39 -8.16 -2.71 22.92
N ARG A 40 -8.02 -1.62 23.70
CA ARG A 40 -6.96 -1.48 24.70
C ARG A 40 -6.98 -2.65 25.68
N SER A 41 -8.15 -2.97 26.26
CA SER A 41 -8.30 -4.10 27.18
C SER A 41 -7.93 -5.43 26.52
N ILE A 42 -8.30 -5.64 25.26
CA ILE A 42 -7.91 -6.86 24.51
C ILE A 42 -6.40 -6.97 24.39
N LEU A 43 -5.71 -5.89 24.00
CA LEU A 43 -4.26 -5.86 23.85
C LEU A 43 -3.53 -6.07 25.18
N GLU A 44 -4.01 -5.48 26.27
CA GLU A 44 -3.45 -5.63 27.63
C GLU A 44 -3.55 -7.07 28.15
N HIS A 45 -4.63 -7.79 27.81
CA HIS A 45 -4.82 -9.19 28.20
C HIS A 45 -4.22 -10.18 27.22
N ALA A 46 -3.79 -9.74 26.05
CA ALA A 46 -3.10 -10.57 25.09
C ALA A 46 -1.64 -10.80 25.53
N LYS A 47 -1.15 -12.01 25.37
CA LYS A 47 0.27 -12.34 25.66
C LYS A 47 1.17 -11.89 24.50
N LEU A 48 1.17 -10.59 24.21
CA LEU A 48 1.99 -9.98 23.17
C LEU A 48 3.29 -9.43 23.78
N PRO A 49 4.39 -9.37 23.01
CA PRO A 49 5.55 -8.58 23.39
C PRO A 49 5.13 -7.12 23.64
N ASP A 50 5.72 -6.46 24.65
CA ASP A 50 5.34 -5.10 25.04
C ASP A 50 5.42 -4.11 23.86
N GLY A 51 6.47 -4.22 23.03
CA GLY A 51 6.65 -3.37 21.85
C GLY A 51 5.55 -3.57 20.80
N VAL A 52 5.06 -4.80 20.64
CA VAL A 52 3.95 -5.13 19.72
C VAL A 52 2.63 -4.53 20.23
N ALA A 53 2.33 -4.75 21.50
CA ALA A 53 1.12 -4.20 22.12
C ALA A 53 1.09 -2.67 22.03
N GLN A 54 2.22 -2.01 22.31
CA GLN A 54 2.35 -0.56 22.26
C GLN A 54 2.16 -0.02 20.85
N LYS A 55 2.86 -0.57 19.84
CA LYS A 55 2.72 -0.15 18.45
C LYS A 55 1.30 -0.36 17.94
N SER A 56 0.70 -1.52 18.25
CA SER A 56 -0.69 -1.80 17.87
C SER A 56 -1.65 -0.78 18.47
N LEU A 57 -1.52 -0.47 19.75
CA LEU A 57 -2.36 0.53 20.41
C LEU A 57 -2.19 1.94 19.81
N GLN A 58 -0.96 2.31 19.42
CA GLN A 58 -0.71 3.59 18.72
C GLN A 58 -1.46 3.66 17.39
N VAL A 59 -1.43 2.59 16.59
CA VAL A 59 -2.14 2.52 15.31
C VAL A 59 -3.66 2.62 15.52
N PHE A 60 -4.21 1.86 16.49
CA PHE A 60 -5.65 1.94 16.82
C PHE A 60 -6.06 3.30 17.34
N THR A 61 -5.23 3.94 18.17
CA THR A 61 -5.50 5.29 18.67
C THR A 61 -5.58 6.29 17.53
N ARG A 62 -4.62 6.28 16.61
CA ARG A 62 -4.63 7.16 15.45
C ARG A 62 -5.83 6.93 14.53
N LEU A 63 -6.17 5.67 14.30
CA LEU A 63 -7.36 5.31 13.54
C LEU A 63 -8.63 5.82 14.22
N GLY A 64 -8.74 5.63 15.55
CA GLY A 64 -9.85 6.15 16.35
C GLY A 64 -9.95 7.67 16.34
N GLU A 65 -8.84 8.39 16.40
CA GLU A 65 -8.80 9.86 16.29
C GLU A 65 -9.30 10.35 14.93
N ALA A 66 -8.96 9.65 13.84
CA ALA A 66 -9.47 9.97 12.51
C ALA A 66 -10.98 9.76 12.42
N GLU A 67 -11.48 8.63 12.90
CA GLU A 67 -12.92 8.32 12.95
C GLU A 67 -13.68 9.30 13.85
N ALA A 68 -13.17 9.57 15.06
CA ALA A 68 -13.76 10.54 16.00
C ALA A 68 -13.96 11.91 15.35
N ARG A 69 -12.96 12.37 14.62
CA ARG A 69 -12.98 13.66 13.91
C ARG A 69 -14.04 13.67 12.81
N ILE A 70 -14.18 12.59 12.06
CA ILE A 70 -15.15 12.49 10.98
C ILE A 70 -16.57 12.43 11.52
N HIS A 71 -16.77 11.71 12.61
CA HIS A 71 -18.09 11.55 13.25
C HIS A 71 -18.46 12.69 14.21
N GLY A 72 -17.53 13.58 14.53
CA GLY A 72 -17.77 14.70 15.46
C GLY A 72 -18.06 14.24 16.89
N MET A 73 -17.43 13.13 17.33
CA MET A 73 -17.63 12.53 18.66
C MET A 73 -16.31 12.36 19.42
N GLY A 74 -16.40 12.02 20.71
CA GLY A 74 -15.22 11.75 21.52
C GLY A 74 -14.52 10.46 21.14
N LEU A 75 -13.19 10.38 21.35
CA LEU A 75 -12.38 9.22 21.00
C LEU A 75 -12.87 7.91 21.65
N ASP A 76 -13.29 7.98 22.90
CA ASP A 76 -13.78 6.81 23.65
C ASP A 76 -15.23 6.42 23.28
N GLU A 77 -15.94 7.32 22.59
CA GLU A 77 -17.33 7.12 22.13
C GLU A 77 -17.39 6.57 20.70
N VAL A 78 -16.26 6.64 19.97
CA VAL A 78 -16.19 6.13 18.61
C VAL A 78 -16.39 4.62 18.61
N HIS A 79 -17.35 4.22 17.82
CA HIS A 79 -17.58 2.83 17.48
C HIS A 79 -16.91 2.52 16.15
N PHE A 80 -16.00 1.57 16.16
CA PHE A 80 -15.35 1.10 14.94
C PHE A 80 -16.30 0.18 14.17
N HIS A 81 -17.17 0.75 13.35
CA HIS A 81 -18.18 0.00 12.60
C HIS A 81 -17.54 -0.89 11.53
N GLU A 82 -16.51 -0.38 10.83
CA GLU A 82 -15.80 -1.10 9.78
C GLU A 82 -14.41 -1.56 10.23
N VAL A 83 -13.74 -0.75 11.04
CA VAL A 83 -12.36 -0.97 11.48
C VAL A 83 -12.24 -1.64 12.86
N GLY A 84 -13.34 -2.00 13.50
CA GLY A 84 -13.37 -2.77 14.75
C GLY A 84 -13.61 -4.27 14.56
N ALA A 85 -13.73 -4.72 13.33
CA ALA A 85 -13.87 -6.12 12.97
C ALA A 85 -12.61 -6.91 13.33
N ILE A 86 -12.72 -8.23 13.37
CA ILE A 86 -11.61 -9.12 13.74
C ILE A 86 -10.46 -9.04 12.74
N ASP A 87 -10.75 -8.81 11.46
CA ASP A 87 -9.76 -8.63 10.40
C ASP A 87 -8.83 -7.44 10.70
N THR A 88 -9.37 -6.28 11.06
CA THR A 88 -8.55 -5.11 11.43
C THR A 88 -7.67 -5.36 12.66
N LEU A 89 -8.19 -6.10 13.66
CA LEU A 89 -7.37 -6.50 14.80
C LEU A 89 -6.22 -7.40 14.38
N VAL A 90 -6.50 -8.40 13.56
CA VAL A 90 -5.48 -9.32 13.05
C VAL A 90 -4.48 -8.60 12.16
N ASP A 91 -4.94 -7.71 11.28
CA ASP A 91 -4.07 -6.94 10.39
C ASP A 91 -3.09 -6.06 11.17
N ILE A 92 -3.59 -5.27 12.13
CA ILE A 92 -2.74 -4.35 12.89
C ILE A 92 -1.79 -5.11 13.83
N VAL A 93 -2.31 -6.05 14.63
CA VAL A 93 -1.48 -6.80 15.57
C VAL A 93 -0.53 -7.73 14.82
N GLY A 94 -1.01 -8.41 13.79
CA GLY A 94 -0.20 -9.30 12.95
C GLY A 94 0.93 -8.57 12.23
N PHE A 95 0.66 -7.37 11.72
CA PHE A 95 1.69 -6.52 11.11
C PHE A 95 2.76 -6.12 12.13
N CYS A 96 2.37 -5.63 13.31
CA CYS A 96 3.30 -5.26 14.37
C CYS A 96 4.11 -6.46 14.88
N LEU A 97 3.46 -7.62 15.01
CA LEU A 97 4.13 -8.86 15.40
C LEU A 97 5.13 -9.33 14.33
N ALA A 98 4.78 -9.24 13.05
CA ALA A 98 5.70 -9.59 11.97
C ALA A 98 6.95 -8.69 11.95
N LEU A 99 6.80 -7.37 12.19
CA LEU A 99 7.94 -6.46 12.31
C LEU A 99 8.85 -6.86 13.48
N ASP A 100 8.28 -7.21 14.63
CA ASP A 100 9.01 -7.59 15.84
C ASP A 100 9.77 -8.92 15.63
N GLU A 101 9.07 -9.96 15.17
CA GLU A 101 9.65 -11.28 14.89
C GLU A 101 10.75 -11.27 13.83
N MET A 102 10.65 -10.36 12.86
CA MET A 102 11.66 -10.18 11.81
C MET A 102 12.79 -9.23 12.24
N GLY A 103 12.73 -8.64 13.43
CA GLY A 103 13.73 -7.68 13.92
C GLY A 103 13.80 -6.40 13.08
N ILE A 104 12.66 -5.93 12.55
CA ILE A 104 12.61 -4.71 11.74
C ILE A 104 12.63 -3.49 12.66
N GLU A 105 13.69 -2.70 12.56
CA GLU A 105 13.90 -1.49 13.35
C GLU A 105 13.28 -0.25 12.68
N GLU A 106 13.35 -0.18 11.34
CA GLU A 106 12.88 0.96 10.56
C GLU A 106 11.95 0.49 9.44
N LEU A 107 10.82 1.16 9.29
CA LEU A 107 9.86 0.92 8.23
C LEU A 107 9.80 2.12 7.29
N TYR A 108 9.92 1.86 6.01
CA TYR A 108 9.83 2.85 4.95
C TYR A 108 8.68 2.54 4.00
N ALA A 109 8.03 3.57 3.49
CA ALA A 109 6.96 3.43 2.52
C ALA A 109 7.18 4.32 1.30
N SER A 110 6.75 3.83 0.14
CA SER A 110 6.63 4.65 -1.07
C SER A 110 5.46 5.63 -0.96
N PRO A 111 5.36 6.65 -1.83
CA PRO A 111 4.13 7.42 -1.97
C PRO A 111 2.91 6.51 -2.14
N LEU A 112 1.78 6.89 -1.50
CA LEU A 112 0.58 6.07 -1.50
C LEU A 112 -0.22 6.26 -2.80
N PRO A 113 -0.59 5.16 -3.50
CA PRO A 113 -1.47 5.25 -4.66
C PRO A 113 -2.91 5.50 -4.17
N LEU A 114 -3.45 6.69 -4.45
CA LEU A 114 -4.85 6.97 -4.17
C LEU A 114 -5.70 6.47 -5.32
N GLY A 115 -6.63 5.58 -4.99
CA GLY A 115 -7.58 5.05 -5.94
C GLY A 115 -8.63 6.07 -6.38
N SER A 116 -9.57 5.62 -7.18
CA SER A 116 -10.69 6.40 -7.71
C SER A 116 -12.02 5.64 -7.55
N GLY A 117 -13.13 6.31 -7.88
CA GLY A 117 -14.45 5.71 -7.82
C GLY A 117 -15.09 5.79 -6.43
N THR A 118 -15.80 4.73 -6.05
CA THR A 118 -16.57 4.69 -4.81
C THR A 118 -16.39 3.36 -4.08
N VAL A 119 -16.54 3.39 -2.76
CA VAL A 119 -16.55 2.20 -1.89
C VAL A 119 -17.86 2.14 -1.11
N ARG A 120 -18.41 0.93 -0.98
CA ARG A 120 -19.61 0.70 -0.15
C ARG A 120 -19.18 0.45 1.29
N THR A 121 -19.76 1.21 2.19
CA THR A 121 -19.46 1.20 3.62
C THR A 121 -20.76 1.11 4.43
N GLU A 122 -20.67 0.97 5.75
CA GLU A 122 -21.84 1.07 6.65
C GLU A 122 -22.51 2.46 6.56
N HIS A 123 -21.76 3.49 6.16
CA HIS A 123 -22.27 4.85 5.93
C HIS A 123 -22.84 5.05 4.50
N GLY A 124 -22.98 3.97 3.74
CA GLY A 124 -23.45 4.00 2.36
C GLY A 124 -22.30 4.04 1.34
N LEU A 125 -22.52 4.70 0.22
CA LEU A 125 -21.55 4.81 -0.87
C LEU A 125 -20.69 6.06 -0.66
N LEU A 126 -19.40 5.87 -0.41
CA LEU A 126 -18.45 6.96 -0.20
C LEU A 126 -17.48 7.09 -1.38
N PRO A 127 -17.00 8.31 -1.69
CA PRO A 127 -15.94 8.50 -2.66
C PRO A 127 -14.61 7.90 -2.15
N VAL A 128 -13.79 7.45 -3.10
CA VAL A 128 -12.43 6.97 -2.83
C VAL A 128 -11.42 8.09 -3.09
N PRO A 129 -10.45 8.32 -2.17
CA PRO A 129 -10.23 7.63 -0.91
C PRO A 129 -11.30 7.93 0.15
N ALA A 130 -11.54 6.94 1.06
CA ALA A 130 -12.49 7.12 2.15
C ALA A 130 -12.07 8.27 3.10
N PRO A 131 -13.03 8.94 3.78
CA PRO A 131 -12.72 10.10 4.63
C PRO A 131 -11.66 9.83 5.70
N ALA A 132 -11.70 8.67 6.36
CA ALA A 132 -10.71 8.29 7.37
C ALA A 132 -9.31 8.15 6.77
N THR A 133 -9.20 7.52 5.59
CA THR A 133 -7.94 7.42 4.85
C THR A 133 -7.36 8.80 4.55
N LEU A 134 -8.17 9.73 4.04
CA LEU A 134 -7.72 11.09 3.74
C LEU A 134 -7.31 11.87 4.99
N ALA A 135 -8.04 11.72 6.10
CA ALA A 135 -7.71 12.37 7.37
C ALA A 135 -6.34 11.92 7.89
N LEU A 136 -6.08 10.62 7.86
CA LEU A 136 -4.79 10.03 8.27
C LEU A 136 -3.62 10.50 7.38
N ILE A 137 -3.82 10.51 6.07
CA ILE A 137 -2.82 10.95 5.09
C ILE A 137 -2.51 12.44 5.26
N ALA A 138 -3.54 13.27 5.41
CA ALA A 138 -3.40 14.72 5.53
C ALA A 138 -2.67 15.14 6.82
N GLU A 139 -2.89 14.42 7.92
CA GLU A 139 -2.28 14.72 9.22
C GLU A 139 -0.74 14.62 9.19
N VAL A 140 -0.20 13.67 8.43
CA VAL A 140 1.24 13.42 8.33
C VAL A 140 1.86 14.07 7.09
N GLY A 141 1.04 14.52 6.14
CA GLY A 141 1.52 15.07 4.88
C GLY A 141 2.15 14.01 3.97
N VAL A 142 1.55 12.82 3.93
CA VAL A 142 2.04 11.68 3.14
C VAL A 142 2.08 12.03 1.65
N PRO A 143 3.20 11.78 0.94
CA PRO A 143 3.23 11.92 -0.51
C PRO A 143 2.29 10.91 -1.18
N THR A 144 1.52 11.36 -2.14
CA THR A 144 0.51 10.53 -2.83
C THR A 144 0.69 10.56 -4.34
N VAL A 145 0.24 9.49 -5.01
CA VAL A 145 0.15 9.42 -6.47
C VAL A 145 -1.28 9.04 -6.88
N PRO A 146 -1.87 9.73 -7.86
CA PRO A 146 -3.20 9.36 -8.34
C PRO A 146 -3.14 8.03 -9.10
N LEU A 147 -4.17 7.20 -8.94
CA LEU A 147 -4.34 5.96 -9.68
C LEU A 147 -5.81 5.80 -10.05
N ASP A 148 -6.10 5.76 -11.33
CA ASP A 148 -7.46 5.51 -11.82
C ASP A 148 -7.74 3.99 -11.78
N SER A 149 -8.09 3.51 -10.60
CA SER A 149 -8.34 2.10 -10.32
C SER A 149 -9.82 1.73 -10.31
N GLY A 150 -10.72 2.72 -10.24
CA GLY A 150 -12.15 2.48 -9.99
C GLY A 150 -12.43 1.83 -8.62
N SER A 151 -11.44 1.79 -7.73
CA SER A 151 -11.54 1.13 -6.42
C SER A 151 -10.59 1.75 -5.40
N GLU A 152 -10.85 1.48 -4.12
CA GLU A 152 -9.95 1.83 -3.02
C GLU A 152 -8.65 1.03 -3.11
N MET A 153 -7.52 1.75 -3.05
CA MET A 153 -6.17 1.18 -3.08
C MET A 153 -5.47 1.27 -1.72
N VAL A 154 -5.91 2.19 -0.88
CA VAL A 154 -5.41 2.38 0.49
C VAL A 154 -6.60 2.43 1.41
N THR A 155 -6.74 1.40 2.25
CA THR A 155 -7.79 1.31 3.27
C THR A 155 -7.47 2.16 4.49
N PRO A 156 -8.45 2.51 5.34
CA PRO A 156 -8.19 3.20 6.61
C PRO A 156 -7.17 2.46 7.48
N THR A 157 -7.27 1.12 7.58
CA THR A 157 -6.31 0.28 8.31
C THR A 157 -4.89 0.41 7.77
N GLY A 158 -4.74 0.29 6.44
CA GLY A 158 -3.44 0.44 5.78
C GLY A 158 -2.86 1.85 5.94
N ALA A 159 -3.70 2.89 5.84
CA ALA A 159 -3.30 4.27 6.09
C ALA A 159 -2.83 4.46 7.55
N ALA A 160 -3.60 3.94 8.53
CA ALA A 160 -3.24 4.05 9.95
C ALA A 160 -1.91 3.36 10.26
N LEU A 161 -1.68 2.15 9.73
CA LEU A 161 -0.40 1.43 9.88
C LEU A 161 0.77 2.25 9.35
N LEU A 162 0.68 2.70 8.10
CA LEU A 162 1.80 3.38 7.44
C LEU A 162 2.03 4.79 7.98
N THR A 163 0.98 5.56 8.26
CA THR A 163 1.13 6.92 8.83
C THR A 163 1.61 6.92 10.27
N THR A 164 1.45 5.80 11.00
CA THR A 164 1.93 5.66 12.38
C THR A 164 3.34 5.13 12.45
N LEU A 165 3.69 4.17 11.60
CA LEU A 165 4.90 3.37 11.77
C LEU A 165 5.97 3.61 10.69
N ALA A 166 5.62 4.19 9.55
CA ALA A 166 6.53 4.31 8.42
C ALA A 166 7.05 5.72 8.20
N THR A 167 8.27 5.81 7.67
CA THR A 167 8.84 7.01 7.07
C THR A 167 8.64 6.95 5.55
N PHE A 168 8.06 8.02 4.97
CA PHE A 168 7.77 8.07 3.53
C PHE A 168 8.99 8.53 2.74
N GLU A 169 9.98 7.66 2.68
CA GLU A 169 11.25 7.86 1.97
C GLU A 169 11.67 6.55 1.29
N ARG A 170 12.63 6.67 0.40
CA ARG A 170 13.28 5.51 -0.21
C ARG A 170 14.73 5.48 0.24
N PRO A 171 15.07 4.73 1.30
CA PRO A 171 16.43 4.68 1.83
C PRO A 171 17.37 3.96 0.86
N ALA A 172 18.65 4.31 0.94
CA ALA A 172 19.69 3.48 0.38
C ALA A 172 19.82 2.21 1.21
N MET A 173 19.60 1.04 0.61
CA MET A 173 19.62 -0.23 1.34
C MET A 173 20.20 -1.37 0.50
N ARG A 174 20.75 -2.37 1.18
CA ARG A 174 21.09 -3.66 0.61
C ARG A 174 19.90 -4.57 0.79
N ILE A 175 19.16 -4.84 -0.29
CA ILE A 175 18.01 -5.74 -0.27
C ILE A 175 18.50 -7.17 -0.07
N GLN A 176 17.95 -7.86 0.93
CA GLN A 176 18.24 -9.26 1.28
C GLN A 176 17.11 -10.18 0.81
N SER A 177 15.86 -9.73 0.94
CA SER A 177 14.70 -10.50 0.49
C SER A 177 13.58 -9.59 -0.01
N VAL A 178 12.68 -10.18 -0.81
CA VAL A 178 11.49 -9.51 -1.35
C VAL A 178 10.30 -10.43 -1.17
N GLY A 179 9.22 -9.86 -0.64
CA GLY A 179 7.92 -10.52 -0.50
C GLY A 179 6.84 -9.84 -1.32
N TYR A 180 5.82 -10.61 -1.71
CA TYR A 180 4.64 -10.14 -2.44
C TYR A 180 3.39 -10.56 -1.70
N GLY A 181 2.58 -9.59 -1.25
CA GLY A 181 1.28 -9.83 -0.66
C GLY A 181 0.18 -9.39 -1.63
N PHE A 182 -0.75 -10.28 -1.93
CA PHE A 182 -1.87 -9.98 -2.82
C PHE A 182 -3.12 -9.58 -2.07
N GLY A 183 -3.87 -8.63 -2.64
CA GLY A 183 -5.25 -8.37 -2.26
C GLY A 183 -6.22 -9.30 -2.98
N SER A 184 -7.45 -9.39 -2.47
CA SER A 184 -8.51 -10.22 -3.03
C SER A 184 -9.15 -9.63 -4.30
N LYS A 185 -9.05 -8.31 -4.53
CA LYS A 185 -9.61 -7.65 -5.71
C LYS A 185 -8.76 -7.91 -6.94
N GLU A 186 -9.42 -8.14 -8.07
CA GLU A 186 -8.77 -8.30 -9.38
C GLU A 186 -8.74 -6.98 -10.14
N PHE A 187 -7.60 -6.68 -10.75
CA PHE A 187 -7.36 -5.52 -11.61
C PHE A 187 -6.68 -5.96 -12.91
N PRO A 188 -6.62 -5.10 -13.94
CA PRO A 188 -5.81 -5.37 -15.13
C PRO A 188 -4.31 -5.50 -14.88
N TRP A 189 -3.87 -5.30 -13.65
CA TRP A 189 -2.51 -5.47 -13.16
C TRP A 189 -2.49 -6.32 -11.89
N ALA A 190 -1.32 -6.81 -11.48
CA ALA A 190 -1.17 -7.54 -10.23
C ALA A 190 -1.44 -6.63 -9.02
N ASN A 191 -2.50 -6.93 -8.27
CA ASN A 191 -2.89 -6.19 -7.07
C ASN A 191 -2.05 -6.66 -5.87
N MET A 192 -0.86 -6.12 -5.74
CA MET A 192 0.09 -6.58 -4.73
C MET A 192 0.82 -5.45 -4.01
N VAL A 193 1.13 -5.69 -2.75
CA VAL A 193 2.13 -4.97 -1.99
C VAL A 193 3.48 -5.69 -2.14
N ARG A 194 4.54 -4.95 -2.40
CA ARG A 194 5.91 -5.47 -2.41
C ARG A 194 6.63 -5.02 -1.15
N VAL A 195 7.17 -5.96 -0.42
CA VAL A 195 7.96 -5.70 0.78
C VAL A 195 9.41 -6.07 0.51
N TRP A 196 10.31 -5.15 0.78
CA TRP A 196 11.75 -5.37 0.71
C TRP A 196 12.31 -5.38 2.12
N VAL A 197 13.04 -6.41 2.46
CA VAL A 197 13.76 -6.52 3.73
C VAL A 197 15.26 -6.49 3.44
N GLY A 198 15.99 -5.73 4.23
CA GLY A 198 17.43 -5.57 4.06
C GLY A 198 18.05 -4.66 5.09
N GLU A 199 19.30 -4.34 4.89
CA GLU A 199 20.08 -3.48 5.79
C GLU A 199 20.22 -2.08 5.22
N ALA A 200 20.05 -1.06 6.06
CA ALA A 200 20.36 0.31 5.68
C ALA A 200 21.84 0.38 5.22
N SER A 201 22.05 0.94 4.05
CA SER A 201 23.40 1.17 3.55
C SER A 201 23.77 2.61 3.88
N PRO A 202 24.87 2.87 4.60
CA PRO A 202 25.34 4.24 4.71
C PRO A 202 25.46 4.80 3.29
N ALA A 203 25.02 6.02 3.07
CA ALA A 203 25.12 6.71 1.77
C ALA A 203 26.61 6.90 1.43
N SER A 204 27.29 5.79 1.15
CA SER A 204 28.62 5.80 0.62
C SER A 204 28.47 6.22 -0.83
N GLY A 205 29.11 7.34 -1.19
CA GLY A 205 29.22 7.84 -2.56
C GLY A 205 29.92 6.85 -3.51
N ARG A 206 29.45 5.62 -3.56
CA ARG A 206 29.86 4.64 -4.53
C ARG A 206 29.16 4.98 -5.83
N ARG A 207 29.87 5.69 -6.69
CA ARG A 207 29.50 5.83 -8.10
C ARG A 207 29.00 4.47 -8.60
N VAL A 208 27.74 4.41 -9.00
CA VAL A 208 27.25 3.38 -9.89
C VAL A 208 28.19 3.40 -11.09
N PRO A 209 28.80 2.26 -11.50
CA PRO A 209 29.55 2.23 -12.73
C PRO A 209 28.66 2.77 -13.83
N GLN A 210 29.02 3.88 -14.44
CA GLN A 210 28.36 4.32 -15.66
C GLN A 210 28.45 3.15 -16.63
N ALA A 211 27.30 2.64 -17.04
CA ALA A 211 27.22 1.72 -18.16
C ALA A 211 28.05 2.31 -19.29
N MET A 212 28.92 1.50 -19.86
CA MET A 212 29.84 1.86 -20.95
C MET A 212 29.19 2.86 -21.89
N GLN A 213 29.77 4.06 -21.96
CA GLN A 213 29.49 4.98 -23.03
C GLN A 213 29.93 4.27 -24.28
N HIS A 214 28.99 3.95 -25.15
CA HIS A 214 29.30 3.59 -26.50
C HIS A 214 30.13 4.72 -27.11
N THR A 215 31.41 4.48 -27.30
CA THR A 215 32.25 5.37 -28.09
C THR A 215 31.76 5.25 -29.54
N ASP A 216 30.99 6.22 -29.96
CA ASP A 216 30.73 6.43 -31.38
C ASP A 216 32.06 6.67 -32.10
N HIS A 217 32.49 5.65 -32.79
CA HIS A 217 33.50 5.79 -33.81
C HIS A 217 32.87 6.44 -35.05
N THR A 218 32.80 7.77 -35.04
CA THR A 218 32.58 8.55 -36.27
C THR A 218 33.89 8.58 -37.05
N GLY A 219 34.08 7.60 -37.92
CA GLY A 219 35.01 7.69 -39.03
C GLY A 219 34.32 8.40 -40.20
N PRO A 220 34.98 9.32 -40.93
CA PRO A 220 34.37 9.99 -42.05
C PRO A 220 34.29 9.05 -43.24
N HIS A 221 33.11 8.60 -43.64
CA HIS A 221 32.88 7.99 -44.94
C HIS A 221 32.27 9.01 -45.89
N ASP A 222 33.14 9.50 -46.73
CA ASP A 222 32.87 10.29 -47.93
C ASP A 222 32.21 9.37 -48.98
N HIS A 223 30.92 9.52 -49.26
CA HIS A 223 30.25 8.95 -50.43
C HIS A 223 29.26 9.98 -50.98
N ALA A 224 29.76 10.70 -51.99
CA ALA A 224 28.93 11.48 -52.89
C ALA A 224 28.10 10.55 -53.78
N HIS A 225 26.78 10.71 -53.77
CA HIS A 225 25.90 10.23 -54.83
C HIS A 225 24.94 11.33 -55.28
N PRO A 226 24.77 11.51 -56.62
CA PRO A 226 24.04 12.64 -57.18
C PRO A 226 22.53 12.44 -57.15
N HIS A 227 21.86 13.55 -56.89
CA HIS A 227 20.41 13.68 -57.01
C HIS A 227 19.95 13.61 -58.46
N VAL A 228 18.93 12.83 -58.72
CA VAL A 228 18.09 12.96 -59.93
C VAL A 228 16.63 12.92 -59.46
N HIS A 229 15.94 14.06 -59.58
CA HIS A 229 14.48 14.13 -59.58
C HIS A 229 13.97 13.85 -61.01
N PRO A 230 12.77 13.25 -61.14
CA PRO A 230 11.79 13.87 -62.00
C PRO A 230 10.41 14.04 -61.37
N HIS A 231 9.83 15.18 -61.69
CA HIS A 231 8.44 15.55 -61.50
C HIS A 231 7.48 14.69 -62.35
N ALA A 232 6.24 14.50 -61.84
CA ALA A 232 4.98 14.89 -62.54
C ALA A 232 3.77 14.33 -61.83
N HIS A 233 2.84 15.25 -61.53
CA HIS A 233 1.43 14.96 -61.25
C HIS A 233 0.72 14.53 -62.56
N PRO A 234 -0.50 13.93 -62.54
CA PRO A 234 -1.71 14.75 -62.35
C PRO A 234 -2.86 14.15 -61.53
N HIS A 235 -3.75 15.02 -61.16
CA HIS A 235 -5.07 14.79 -60.60
C HIS A 235 -6.00 13.99 -61.51
N GLU A 236 -6.96 13.28 -60.88
CA GLU A 236 -8.33 13.16 -61.36
C GLU A 236 -9.22 12.61 -60.24
N HIS A 237 -10.29 13.37 -59.90
CA HIS A 237 -11.54 12.87 -59.30
C HIS A 237 -12.44 12.31 -60.40
N PRO A 238 -13.34 11.36 -60.11
CA PRO A 238 -14.71 11.74 -60.19
C PRO A 238 -15.65 11.18 -59.06
N HIS A 239 -16.73 11.93 -58.97
CA HIS A 239 -18.00 11.69 -58.28
C HIS A 239 -18.65 10.33 -58.58
N GLU A 240 -19.22 9.72 -57.54
CA GLU A 240 -20.66 9.42 -57.40
C GLU A 240 -20.90 8.98 -55.95
#